data_e764e83b0107cc349aab6bbffa0e5862
#
_entry.id   e764e83b0107cc349aab6bbffa0e5862
#
_cell.length_a   1.000
_cell.length_b   1.000
_cell.length_c   1.000
_cell.angle_alpha   90.00
_cell.angle_beta   90.00
_cell.angle_gamma   90.00
#
_symmetry.space_group_name_H-M   'P 1'
#
loop_
_entity.id
_entity.type
_entity.pdbx_description
1 polymer ?
#
loop_
_entity_poly.entity_id
_entity_poly.type
_entity_poly.pdbx_seq_one_letter_code
_entity_poly.pdbx_strand_id
1 'polypeptide(L)'
;MIEANNPSLRSWLEIPANSDFPIQNLPFGIFSTTSLSARVGVAIGDKVLNLSALLAAGFLSTSNELPFTESDYSASTLNPIINHGKSATRLLRARISALLSSDSSELRVATDSHSTCIIDLSSVTMHLPVNVGDYTDCYSSEDHARNVGKMFRDPENALLPNWKHMPVAYHGRASSIVVSDTPITRPHGQLKPSENEPPVY
;
A
#
# COMPACT_ATOMS: atom_id res chain seq x y z
N MET A 1 17.96 -13.30 -3.00
CA MET A 1 16.53 -13.16 -2.60
C MET A 1 16.52 -12.33 -1.32
N ILE A 2 15.55 -11.46 -1.13
CA ILE A 2 15.38 -10.75 0.15
C ILE A 2 14.85 -11.78 1.15
N GLU A 3 15.50 -11.93 2.30
CA GLU A 3 15.16 -12.96 3.30
C GLU A 3 13.68 -12.87 3.73
N ALA A 4 13.17 -11.66 3.93
CA ALA A 4 11.76 -11.42 4.25
C ALA A 4 10.75 -11.89 3.16
N ASN A 5 11.22 -12.28 1.97
CA ASN A 5 10.40 -12.84 0.89
C ASN A 5 10.59 -14.37 0.74
N ASN A 6 11.30 -15.01 1.64
CA ASN A 6 11.49 -16.44 1.59
C ASN A 6 10.13 -17.17 1.72
N PRO A 7 9.73 -18.00 0.75
CA PRO A 7 8.42 -18.68 0.77
C PRO A 7 8.27 -19.69 1.90
N SER A 8 9.35 -20.11 2.53
CA SER A 8 9.33 -21.02 3.67
C SER A 8 9.11 -20.33 5.02
N LEU A 9 9.20 -18.99 5.09
CA LEU A 9 8.91 -18.26 6.32
C LEU A 9 7.48 -18.53 6.80
N ARG A 10 7.34 -18.69 8.09
CA ARG A 10 6.04 -18.81 8.78
C ARG A 10 5.97 -17.78 9.89
N SER A 11 4.76 -17.27 10.12
CA SER A 11 4.48 -16.40 11.24
C SER A 11 4.03 -17.21 12.46
N TRP A 12 4.31 -16.70 13.66
CA TRP A 12 3.71 -17.21 14.88
C TRP A 12 2.27 -16.70 15.07
N LEU A 13 1.89 -15.61 14.40
CA LEU A 13 0.49 -15.20 14.29
C LEU A 13 -0.23 -16.14 13.31
N GLU A 14 -1.44 -16.51 13.65
CA GLU A 14 -2.32 -17.23 12.75
C GLU A 14 -2.71 -16.31 11.58
N ILE A 15 -2.50 -16.81 10.35
CA ILE A 15 -2.84 -16.09 9.12
C ILE A 15 -3.94 -16.87 8.41
N PRO A 16 -5.11 -16.27 8.15
CA PRO A 16 -6.17 -16.92 7.38
C PRO A 16 -5.65 -17.38 6.01
N ALA A 17 -6.05 -18.58 5.59
CA ALA A 17 -5.53 -19.23 4.37
C ALA A 17 -5.75 -18.41 3.08
N ASN A 18 -6.77 -17.54 3.06
CA ASN A 18 -7.14 -16.68 1.96
C ASN A 18 -6.69 -15.21 2.17
N SER A 19 -5.81 -14.95 3.14
CA SER A 19 -5.30 -13.59 3.37
C SER A 19 -4.26 -13.20 2.33
N ASP A 20 -4.38 -11.98 1.81
CA ASP A 20 -3.38 -11.35 0.95
C ASP A 20 -2.15 -10.85 1.71
N PHE A 21 -2.16 -10.95 3.05
CA PHE A 21 -1.13 -10.42 3.95
C PHE A 21 -0.35 -11.51 4.70
N PRO A 22 0.27 -12.49 4.00
CA PRO A 22 1.21 -13.41 4.64
C PRO A 22 2.48 -12.68 5.09
N ILE A 23 3.33 -13.35 5.89
CA ILE A 23 4.59 -12.77 6.37
C ILE A 23 5.52 -12.31 5.23
N GLN A 24 5.37 -12.84 4.03
CA GLN A 24 6.08 -12.41 2.83
C GLN A 24 5.54 -11.09 2.26
N ASN A 25 4.29 -10.74 2.53
CA ASN A 25 3.66 -9.49 2.10
C ASN A 25 3.22 -8.69 3.33
N LEU A 26 4.08 -7.80 3.79
CA LEU A 26 3.88 -6.91 4.94
C LEU A 26 3.68 -5.48 4.44
N PRO A 27 2.47 -5.11 3.97
CA PRO A 27 2.23 -3.76 3.44
C PRO A 27 2.16 -2.74 4.57
N PHE A 28 2.82 -1.61 4.36
CA PHE A 28 2.73 -0.45 5.23
C PHE A 28 1.49 0.37 4.87
N GLY A 29 0.85 0.95 5.87
CA GLY A 29 -0.32 1.78 5.70
C GLY A 29 -0.51 2.75 6.85
N ILE A 30 -1.56 3.55 6.75
CA ILE A 30 -1.98 4.48 7.80
C ILE A 30 -3.35 4.02 8.31
N PHE A 31 -3.43 3.86 9.62
CA PHE A 31 -4.66 3.46 10.30
C PHE A 31 -4.96 4.35 11.51
N SER A 32 -6.20 4.39 11.91
CA SER A 32 -6.66 4.95 13.18
C SER A 32 -7.64 3.99 13.87
N THR A 33 -7.91 4.22 15.14
CA THR A 33 -9.01 3.57 15.87
C THR A 33 -9.86 4.64 16.54
N THR A 34 -10.88 4.26 17.27
CA THR A 34 -11.70 5.20 18.05
C THR A 34 -10.88 5.96 19.12
N SER A 35 -9.75 5.40 19.58
CA SER A 35 -8.89 5.97 20.64
C SER A 35 -7.50 6.38 20.14
N LEU A 36 -7.10 5.98 18.93
CA LEU A 36 -5.79 6.26 18.37
C LEU A 36 -5.93 7.12 17.10
N SER A 37 -5.22 8.25 17.07
CA SER A 37 -5.09 9.07 15.85
C SER A 37 -4.37 8.31 14.73
N ALA A 38 -4.55 8.78 13.49
CA ALA A 38 -3.91 8.22 12.30
C ALA A 38 -2.40 8.07 12.48
N ARG A 39 -1.86 6.88 12.21
CA ARG A 39 -0.46 6.50 12.43
C ARG A 39 -0.04 5.34 11.55
N VAL A 40 1.26 5.08 11.53
CA VAL A 40 1.84 4.03 10.69
C VAL A 40 1.56 2.64 11.29
N GLY A 41 1.10 1.75 10.40
CA GLY A 41 0.93 0.33 10.70
C GLY A 41 1.41 -0.57 9.58
N VAL A 42 1.51 -1.86 9.89
CA VAL A 42 1.83 -2.91 8.92
C VAL A 42 0.80 -4.02 9.05
N ALA A 43 0.19 -4.40 7.92
CA ALA A 43 -0.77 -5.50 7.94
C ALA A 43 -0.08 -6.87 7.91
N ILE A 44 -0.65 -7.82 8.65
CA ILE A 44 -0.34 -9.25 8.62
C ILE A 44 -1.60 -10.05 8.92
N GLY A 45 -2.00 -10.95 8.03
CA GLY A 45 -3.23 -11.72 8.19
C GLY A 45 -4.45 -10.81 8.31
N ASP A 46 -5.14 -10.90 9.43
CA ASP A 46 -6.27 -10.07 9.82
C ASP A 46 -5.91 -9.04 10.93
N LYS A 47 -4.61 -8.77 11.10
CA LYS A 47 -4.07 -7.86 12.13
C LYS A 47 -3.33 -6.69 11.50
N VAL A 48 -3.18 -5.63 12.30
CA VAL A 48 -2.32 -4.47 12.04
C VAL A 48 -1.33 -4.34 13.18
N LEU A 49 -0.05 -4.25 12.87
CA LEU A 49 1.00 -3.89 13.81
C LEU A 49 1.06 -2.37 13.94
N ASN A 50 0.98 -1.87 15.17
CA ASN A 50 1.16 -0.46 15.51
C ASN A 50 2.64 -0.17 15.71
N LEU A 51 3.29 0.51 14.76
CA LEU A 51 4.73 0.75 14.83
C LEU A 51 5.14 1.69 15.98
N SER A 52 4.30 2.67 16.31
CA SER A 52 4.57 3.54 17.47
C SER A 52 4.56 2.73 18.79
N ALA A 53 3.62 1.78 18.92
CA ALA A 53 3.58 0.92 20.11
C ALA A 53 4.76 -0.05 20.15
N LEU A 54 5.17 -0.61 19.01
CA LEU A 54 6.37 -1.45 18.93
C LEU A 54 7.63 -0.69 19.32
N LEU A 55 7.75 0.59 18.94
CA LEU A 55 8.85 1.45 19.40
C LEU A 55 8.79 1.66 20.92
N ALA A 56 7.63 2.05 21.44
CA ALA A 56 7.44 2.30 22.89
C ALA A 56 7.73 1.05 23.74
N ALA A 57 7.42 -0.15 23.20
CA ALA A 57 7.72 -1.43 23.85
C ALA A 57 9.18 -1.90 23.63
N GLY A 58 10.03 -1.13 22.95
CA GLY A 58 11.45 -1.43 22.74
C GLY A 58 11.77 -2.40 21.60
N PHE A 59 10.78 -2.81 20.79
CA PHE A 59 10.99 -3.74 19.67
C PHE A 59 11.57 -3.09 18.43
N LEU A 60 11.41 -1.76 18.26
CA LEU A 60 11.97 -0.97 17.19
C LEU A 60 12.97 0.02 17.78
N SER A 61 14.25 -0.23 17.58
CA SER A 61 15.31 0.68 18.04
C SER A 61 15.39 1.92 17.13
N THR A 62 15.69 3.08 17.74
CA THR A 62 16.12 4.31 17.05
C THR A 62 17.64 4.35 16.84
N SER A 63 18.30 3.18 16.80
CA SER A 63 19.74 3.04 16.58
C SER A 63 20.11 3.33 15.12
N ASN A 64 21.43 3.34 14.85
CA ASN A 64 21.96 3.50 13.50
C ASN A 64 21.48 2.43 12.51
N GLU A 65 20.95 1.31 12.96
CA GLU A 65 20.36 0.26 12.11
C GLU A 65 18.98 0.65 11.60
N LEU A 66 18.17 1.32 12.46
CA LEU A 66 16.85 1.84 12.09
C LEU A 66 16.82 3.36 12.34
N PRO A 67 17.05 4.18 11.30
CA PRO A 67 17.22 5.62 11.46
C PRO A 67 15.89 6.38 11.63
N PHE A 68 14.83 5.69 12.03
CA PHE A 68 13.49 6.27 12.21
C PHE A 68 13.31 6.81 13.61
N THR A 69 12.61 7.92 13.72
CA THR A 69 12.25 8.57 14.97
C THR A 69 10.83 8.20 15.42
N GLU A 70 10.47 8.55 16.63
CA GLU A 70 9.10 8.38 17.13
C GLU A 70 8.09 9.14 16.25
N SER A 71 8.45 10.33 15.78
CA SER A 71 7.61 11.12 14.87
C SER A 71 7.36 10.44 13.52
N ASP A 72 8.30 9.66 13.00
CA ASP A 72 8.11 8.90 11.76
C ASP A 72 7.04 7.82 11.92
N TYR A 73 7.07 7.10 13.04
CA TYR A 73 6.11 6.02 13.32
C TYR A 73 4.72 6.53 13.72
N SER A 74 4.63 7.73 14.32
CA SER A 74 3.38 8.38 14.70
C SER A 74 2.80 9.30 13.63
N ALA A 75 3.48 9.42 12.48
CA ALA A 75 3.03 10.26 11.39
C ALA A 75 1.69 9.79 10.80
N SER A 76 0.88 10.74 10.34
CA SER A 76 -0.40 10.47 9.66
C SER A 76 -0.25 10.13 8.18
N THR A 77 0.97 10.03 7.67
CA THR A 77 1.32 9.58 6.31
C THR A 77 2.63 8.80 6.33
N LEU A 78 2.87 7.98 5.29
CA LEU A 78 4.14 7.27 5.11
C LEU A 78 5.27 8.14 4.54
N ASN A 79 4.99 9.39 4.14
CA ASN A 79 5.97 10.26 3.51
C ASN A 79 7.26 10.40 4.33
N PRO A 80 7.24 10.59 5.67
CA PRO A 80 8.46 10.63 6.48
C PRO A 80 9.28 9.33 6.39
N ILE A 81 8.63 8.17 6.50
CA ILE A 81 9.30 6.87 6.39
C ILE A 81 9.90 6.67 5.00
N ILE A 82 9.18 7.03 3.94
CA ILE A 82 9.64 6.92 2.55
C ILE A 82 10.87 7.81 2.30
N ASN A 83 10.92 8.99 2.92
CA ASN A 83 12.04 9.94 2.79
C ASN A 83 13.39 9.39 3.31
N HIS A 84 13.38 8.41 4.22
CA HIS A 84 14.61 7.72 4.64
C HIS A 84 15.21 6.81 3.55
N GLY A 85 14.47 6.58 2.47
CA GLY A 85 14.90 5.84 1.29
C GLY A 85 14.80 4.32 1.44
N LYS A 86 15.10 3.65 0.32
CA LYS A 86 14.88 2.21 0.14
C LYS A 86 15.70 1.33 1.10
N SER A 87 16.91 1.74 1.46
CA SER A 87 17.78 0.98 2.36
C SER A 87 17.19 0.93 3.77
N ALA A 88 16.76 2.07 4.30
CA ALA A 88 16.15 2.17 5.62
C ALA A 88 14.81 1.41 5.70
N THR A 89 13.94 1.60 4.72
CA THR A 89 12.63 0.91 4.69
C THR A 89 12.78 -0.61 4.55
N ARG A 90 13.83 -1.08 3.86
CA ARG A 90 14.15 -2.51 3.80
C ARG A 90 14.58 -3.06 5.15
N LEU A 91 15.42 -2.34 5.90
CA LEU A 91 15.83 -2.74 7.25
C LEU A 91 14.63 -2.79 8.20
N LEU A 92 13.74 -1.79 8.15
CA LEU A 92 12.52 -1.79 8.94
C LEU A 92 11.64 -3.00 8.62
N ARG A 93 11.41 -3.27 7.32
CA ARG A 93 10.64 -4.45 6.91
C ARG A 93 11.28 -5.75 7.35
N ALA A 94 12.60 -5.88 7.27
CA ALA A 94 13.33 -7.06 7.74
C ALA A 94 13.18 -7.24 9.26
N ARG A 95 13.27 -6.17 10.05
CA ARG A 95 13.05 -6.20 11.50
C ARG A 95 11.63 -6.65 11.85
N ILE A 96 10.62 -6.11 11.19
CA ILE A 96 9.22 -6.51 11.40
C ILE A 96 9.02 -7.98 11.03
N SER A 97 9.57 -8.44 9.91
CA SER A 97 9.53 -9.84 9.51
C SER A 97 10.17 -10.76 10.56
N ALA A 98 11.32 -10.36 11.12
CA ALA A 98 11.98 -11.12 12.19
C ALA A 98 11.12 -11.21 13.46
N LEU A 99 10.49 -10.11 13.89
CA LEU A 99 9.59 -10.09 15.05
C LEU A 99 8.38 -11.01 14.89
N LEU A 100 7.92 -11.18 13.66
CA LEU A 100 6.74 -11.98 13.32
C LEU A 100 7.06 -13.44 12.97
N SER A 101 8.34 -13.77 12.77
CA SER A 101 8.74 -15.13 12.41
C SER A 101 8.38 -16.14 13.50
N SER A 102 7.96 -17.33 13.10
CA SER A 102 7.73 -18.47 14.02
C SER A 102 8.98 -18.83 14.82
N ASP A 103 10.17 -18.50 14.30
CA ASP A 103 11.45 -18.78 14.95
C ASP A 103 11.83 -17.71 16.00
N SER A 104 11.09 -16.59 16.05
CA SER A 104 11.31 -15.52 17.03
C SER A 104 10.39 -15.67 18.22
N SER A 105 10.94 -15.45 19.41
CA SER A 105 10.17 -15.38 20.65
C SER A 105 9.97 -13.94 21.16
N GLU A 106 10.70 -12.96 20.61
CA GLU A 106 10.75 -11.60 21.16
C GLU A 106 9.35 -10.99 21.40
N LEU A 107 8.62 -10.72 20.34
CA LEU A 107 7.27 -10.15 20.45
C LEU A 107 6.26 -11.20 20.91
N ARG A 108 6.44 -12.46 20.51
CA ARG A 108 5.50 -13.55 20.84
C ARG A 108 5.29 -13.76 22.33
N VAL A 109 6.36 -13.69 23.14
CA VAL A 109 6.29 -13.92 24.61
C VAL A 109 5.92 -12.66 25.37
N ALA A 110 5.98 -11.49 24.76
CA ALA A 110 5.66 -10.20 25.38
C ALA A 110 4.14 -9.94 25.39
N THR A 111 3.38 -10.83 25.99
CA THR A 111 1.89 -10.83 25.95
C THR A 111 1.26 -9.54 26.43
N ASP A 112 1.88 -8.86 27.39
CA ASP A 112 1.41 -7.56 27.92
C ASP A 112 1.43 -6.44 26.85
N SER A 113 2.30 -6.58 25.82
CA SER A 113 2.40 -5.63 24.73
C SER A 113 1.46 -5.95 23.56
N HIS A 114 0.86 -7.15 23.51
CA HIS A 114 0.06 -7.57 22.35
C HIS A 114 -1.15 -6.66 22.11
N SER A 115 -1.87 -6.30 23.16
CA SER A 115 -3.09 -5.47 23.04
C SER A 115 -2.85 -4.06 22.48
N THR A 116 -1.62 -3.56 22.58
CA THR A 116 -1.23 -2.23 22.07
C THR A 116 -0.49 -2.31 20.74
N CYS A 117 0.29 -3.38 20.54
CA CYS A 117 1.12 -3.58 19.35
C CYS A 117 0.39 -4.28 18.20
N ILE A 118 -0.60 -5.12 18.50
CA ILE A 118 -1.30 -5.97 17.54
C ILE A 118 -2.79 -5.68 17.64
N ILE A 119 -3.36 -5.11 16.60
CA ILE A 119 -4.75 -4.63 16.57
C ILE A 119 -5.50 -5.41 15.48
N ASP A 120 -6.76 -5.76 15.72
CA ASP A 120 -7.60 -6.39 14.72
C ASP A 120 -7.86 -5.44 13.55
N LEU A 121 -7.65 -5.90 12.31
CA LEU A 121 -7.89 -5.11 11.09
C LEU A 121 -9.35 -4.63 11.00
N SER A 122 -10.29 -5.42 11.51
CA SER A 122 -11.71 -5.08 11.56
C SER A 122 -12.05 -3.92 12.50
N SER A 123 -11.13 -3.57 13.42
CA SER A 123 -11.32 -2.49 14.42
C SER A 123 -10.65 -1.18 14.03
N VAL A 124 -10.01 -1.12 12.86
CA VAL A 124 -9.29 0.07 12.39
C VAL A 124 -10.02 0.75 11.24
N THR A 125 -9.76 2.05 11.09
CA THR A 125 -10.11 2.83 9.90
C THR A 125 -8.84 3.09 9.11
N MET A 126 -8.84 2.71 7.83
CA MET A 126 -7.70 2.95 6.93
C MET A 126 -7.77 4.35 6.32
N HIS A 127 -6.60 4.93 6.09
CA HIS A 127 -6.43 6.26 5.48
C HIS A 127 -5.55 6.17 4.24
N LEU A 128 -5.56 7.22 3.41
CA LEU A 128 -4.59 7.33 2.33
C LEU A 128 -3.18 7.25 2.91
N PRO A 129 -2.34 6.34 2.39
CA PRO A 129 -1.03 6.09 2.99
C PRO A 129 -0.03 7.21 2.74
N VAL A 130 -0.24 8.03 1.72
CA VAL A 130 0.70 9.08 1.32
C VAL A 130 -0.04 10.36 0.95
N ASN A 131 0.64 11.50 1.13
CA ASN A 131 0.25 12.73 0.47
C ASN A 131 0.71 12.64 -0.98
N VAL A 132 -0.25 12.53 -1.90
CA VAL A 132 0.02 12.42 -3.33
C VAL A 132 0.32 13.82 -3.88
N GLY A 133 1.53 14.03 -4.37
CA GLY A 133 1.91 15.25 -5.08
C GLY A 133 1.49 15.17 -6.55
N ASP A 134 2.25 14.38 -7.30
CA ASP A 134 2.01 14.09 -8.71
C ASP A 134 1.70 12.60 -8.90
N TYR A 135 1.02 12.29 -10.00
CA TYR A 135 0.67 10.91 -10.34
C TYR A 135 1.03 10.61 -11.78
N THR A 136 1.92 9.65 -11.96
CA THR A 136 2.26 9.13 -13.29
C THR A 136 1.52 7.82 -13.53
N ASP A 137 0.68 7.80 -14.57
CA ASP A 137 -0.06 6.62 -14.99
C ASP A 137 0.67 5.92 -16.14
N CYS A 138 1.05 4.67 -15.92
CA CYS A 138 1.78 3.87 -16.89
C CYS A 138 0.84 3.01 -17.73
N TYR A 139 0.98 3.11 -19.03
CA TYR A 139 0.15 2.43 -20.03
C TYR A 139 0.89 1.21 -20.60
N SER A 140 1.10 0.19 -19.76
CA SER A 140 2.02 -0.92 -20.04
C SER A 140 1.38 -2.29 -20.33
N SER A 141 0.06 -2.45 -20.15
CA SER A 141 -0.65 -3.68 -20.50
C SER A 141 -1.09 -3.67 -21.97
N GLU A 142 -0.63 -4.63 -22.78
CA GLU A 142 -1.02 -4.74 -24.20
C GLU A 142 -2.52 -4.99 -24.35
N ASP A 143 -3.11 -5.85 -23.53
CA ASP A 143 -4.54 -6.14 -23.58
C ASP A 143 -5.37 -4.90 -23.32
N HIS A 144 -5.00 -4.14 -22.27
CA HIS A 144 -5.64 -2.86 -21.97
C HIS A 144 -5.46 -1.86 -23.12
N ALA A 145 -4.25 -1.70 -23.63
CA ALA A 145 -3.94 -0.79 -24.71
C ALA A 145 -4.75 -1.11 -26.00
N ARG A 146 -4.88 -2.39 -26.35
CA ARG A 146 -5.69 -2.85 -27.48
C ARG A 146 -7.18 -2.60 -27.23
N ASN A 147 -7.69 -2.92 -26.05
CA ASN A 147 -9.10 -2.75 -25.75
C ASN A 147 -9.51 -1.28 -25.79
N VAL A 148 -8.71 -0.39 -25.20
CA VAL A 148 -8.94 1.06 -25.29
C VAL A 148 -8.77 1.55 -26.74
N GLY A 149 -7.74 1.09 -27.45
CA GLY A 149 -7.50 1.47 -28.84
C GLY A 149 -8.67 1.15 -29.77
N LYS A 150 -9.32 0.00 -29.59
CA LYS A 150 -10.51 -0.41 -30.35
C LYS A 150 -11.72 0.52 -30.20
N MET A 151 -11.76 1.30 -29.13
CA MET A 151 -12.83 2.29 -28.93
C MET A 151 -12.69 3.51 -29.83
N PHE A 152 -11.48 3.77 -30.35
CA PHE A 152 -11.14 5.01 -31.07
C PHE A 152 -10.53 4.77 -32.46
N ARG A 153 -10.16 3.53 -32.78
CA ARG A 153 -9.43 3.17 -34.02
C ARG A 153 -9.98 1.87 -34.59
N ASP A 154 -9.60 1.60 -35.84
CA ASP A 154 -9.82 0.30 -36.44
C ASP A 154 -9.21 -0.81 -35.55
N PRO A 155 -9.93 -1.91 -35.29
CA PRO A 155 -9.44 -3.02 -34.45
C PRO A 155 -8.07 -3.58 -34.89
N GLU A 156 -7.79 -3.62 -36.21
CA GLU A 156 -6.50 -4.07 -36.74
C GLU A 156 -5.35 -3.10 -36.40
N ASN A 157 -5.66 -1.82 -36.24
CA ASN A 157 -4.72 -0.75 -35.91
C ASN A 157 -4.92 -0.19 -34.49
N ALA A 158 -5.53 -0.96 -33.59
CA ALA A 158 -5.84 -0.51 -32.25
C ALA A 158 -4.58 -0.16 -31.42
N LEU A 159 -3.46 -0.86 -31.66
CA LEU A 159 -2.19 -0.62 -31.00
C LEU A 159 -1.26 0.19 -31.89
N LEU A 160 -0.81 1.34 -31.43
CA LEU A 160 0.14 2.17 -32.16
C LEU A 160 1.49 1.47 -32.31
N PRO A 161 2.19 1.60 -33.45
CA PRO A 161 3.45 0.86 -33.72
C PRO A 161 4.52 1.05 -32.63
N ASN A 162 4.66 2.26 -32.09
CA ASN A 162 5.69 2.57 -31.10
C ASN A 162 5.38 2.05 -29.70
N TRP A 163 4.15 1.60 -29.43
CA TRP A 163 3.76 1.15 -28.09
C TRP A 163 4.65 0.02 -27.56
N LYS A 164 5.09 -0.90 -28.45
CA LYS A 164 5.96 -2.02 -28.08
C LYS A 164 7.44 -1.64 -27.91
N HIS A 165 7.82 -0.45 -28.33
CA HIS A 165 9.22 0.00 -28.38
C HIS A 165 9.55 1.11 -27.40
N MET A 166 8.55 1.85 -26.94
CA MET A 166 8.72 2.99 -26.05
C MET A 166 7.76 2.86 -24.85
N PRO A 167 8.26 3.09 -23.61
CA PRO A 167 7.38 3.19 -22.45
C PRO A 167 6.38 4.34 -22.66
N VAL A 168 5.11 4.06 -22.42
CA VAL A 168 4.04 5.07 -22.48
C VAL A 168 3.53 5.34 -21.08
N ALA A 169 3.57 6.60 -20.69
CA ALA A 169 3.02 7.08 -19.45
C ALA A 169 2.51 8.52 -19.63
N TYR A 170 1.61 8.95 -18.75
CA TYR A 170 1.07 10.31 -18.78
C TYR A 170 0.87 10.84 -17.37
N HIS A 171 0.76 12.17 -17.24
CA HIS A 171 0.43 12.79 -15.97
C HIS A 171 -1.04 12.51 -15.66
N GLY A 172 -1.27 11.62 -14.71
CA GLY A 172 -2.60 11.17 -14.30
C GLY A 172 -3.27 12.12 -13.33
N ARG A 173 -4.51 11.78 -12.97
CA ARG A 173 -5.33 12.58 -12.05
C ARG A 173 -5.14 12.09 -10.59
N ALA A 174 -4.31 12.79 -9.82
CA ALA A 174 -4.06 12.50 -8.41
C ALA A 174 -5.31 12.71 -7.53
N SER A 175 -6.19 13.67 -7.88
CA SER A 175 -7.37 14.03 -7.08
C SER A 175 -8.44 12.93 -6.97
N SER A 176 -8.38 11.88 -7.77
CA SER A 176 -9.30 10.75 -7.71
C SER A 176 -8.72 9.49 -7.03
N ILE A 177 -7.54 9.62 -6.40
CA ILE A 177 -6.97 8.57 -5.56
C ILE A 177 -7.65 8.66 -4.19
N VAL A 178 -8.45 7.66 -3.87
CA VAL A 178 -9.24 7.57 -2.64
C VAL A 178 -8.99 6.23 -1.94
N VAL A 179 -9.35 6.12 -0.67
CA VAL A 179 -9.28 4.86 0.07
C VAL A 179 -10.25 3.82 -0.51
N SER A 180 -9.95 2.54 -0.33
CA SER A 180 -10.83 1.43 -0.71
C SER A 180 -12.23 1.61 -0.09
N ASP A 181 -13.23 1.03 -0.75
CA ASP A 181 -14.64 1.09 -0.36
C ASP A 181 -15.29 2.49 -0.43
N THR A 182 -14.58 3.49 -0.95
CA THR A 182 -15.20 4.78 -1.25
C THR A 182 -16.18 4.62 -2.43
N PRO A 183 -17.48 4.94 -2.27
CA PRO A 183 -18.44 4.84 -3.36
C PRO A 183 -18.06 5.73 -4.54
N ILE A 184 -18.08 5.17 -5.74
CA ILE A 184 -17.81 5.89 -6.99
C ILE A 184 -19.11 6.02 -7.76
N THR A 185 -19.58 7.26 -7.92
CA THR A 185 -20.74 7.58 -8.73
C THR A 185 -20.33 7.85 -10.16
N ARG A 186 -20.99 7.19 -11.12
CA ARG A 186 -20.77 7.48 -12.55
C ARG A 186 -21.17 8.94 -12.81
N PRO A 187 -20.27 9.79 -13.35
CA PRO A 187 -20.62 11.17 -13.67
C PRO A 187 -21.59 11.23 -14.84
N HIS A 188 -22.41 12.26 -14.86
CA HIS A 188 -23.14 12.63 -16.07
C HIS A 188 -22.15 13.16 -17.09
N GLY A 189 -22.37 12.82 -18.34
CA GLY A 189 -21.51 13.21 -19.45
C GLY A 189 -22.31 13.71 -20.62
N GLN A 190 -21.62 14.28 -21.59
CA GLN A 190 -22.19 14.69 -22.87
C GLN A 190 -21.72 13.72 -23.94
N LEU A 191 -22.62 13.36 -24.83
CA LEU A 191 -22.31 12.62 -26.04
C LEU A 191 -22.42 13.58 -27.23
N LYS A 192 -21.48 13.49 -28.16
CA LYS A 192 -21.56 14.17 -29.46
C LYS A 192 -21.98 13.13 -30.51
N PRO A 193 -23.26 13.13 -30.93
CA PRO A 193 -23.78 12.09 -31.85
C PRO A 193 -23.11 12.12 -33.21
N SER A 194 -22.79 13.32 -33.71
CA SER A 194 -22.02 13.52 -34.96
C SER A 194 -21.23 14.82 -34.92
N GLU A 195 -20.38 15.06 -35.93
CA GLU A 195 -19.58 16.29 -36.00
C GLU A 195 -20.43 17.57 -36.04
N ASN A 196 -21.60 17.48 -36.66
CA ASN A 196 -22.46 18.64 -36.94
C ASN A 196 -23.64 18.77 -35.97
N GLU A 197 -23.79 17.87 -35.01
CA GLU A 197 -24.86 17.92 -34.02
C GLU A 197 -24.39 18.47 -32.69
N PRO A 198 -25.28 19.17 -31.95
CA PRO A 198 -24.94 19.63 -30.61
C PRO A 198 -24.76 18.44 -29.65
N PRO A 199 -23.99 18.61 -28.55
CA PRO A 199 -23.90 17.60 -27.52
C PRO A 199 -25.27 17.34 -26.88
N VAL A 200 -25.51 16.05 -26.54
CA VAL A 200 -26.69 15.61 -25.77
C VAL A 200 -26.24 15.02 -24.43
N TYR A 201 -27.12 15.08 -23.42
CA TYR A 201 -26.91 14.58 -22.06
C TYR A 201 -27.50 13.19 -21.87
#